data_3179b3b3944ea0f6b521f06a70e7903f
#
_entry.id   3179b3b3944ea0f6b521f06a70e7903f
#
_cell.length_a   1.000
_cell.length_b   1.000
_cell.length_c   1.000
_cell.angle_alpha   90.00
_cell.angle_beta   90.00
_cell.angle_gamma   90.00
#
_symmetry.space_group_name_H-M   'P 1'
#
loop_
_entity.id
_entity.type
_entity.pdbx_description
1 polymer ?
#
loop_
_entity_poly.entity_id
_entity_poly.type
_entity_poly.pdbx_seq_one_letter_code
_entity_poly.pdbx_strand_id
1 'polypeptide(L)'
;EKLNMDHADRILQICHSEGVVKIDETEVKEDGLHVEGVLEVSLLYLTADDSQPIQSSVEVIPFHYLIEAPGINEKTICQLVPGLEQMSAVMMGGGTVEVKATIALDLLALQPVCEQVIKNVSEAPMDLKKLQQMPGIVGYIVQPGDSLETIMTTNGLTDSLIKPGDRLLLVKEMS
;
A
#
# COMPACT_ATOMS: atom_id res chain seq x y z
N GLU A 1 -2.79 -16.42 -28.77
CA GLU A 1 -1.51 -17.02 -29.17
C GLU A 1 -1.78 -18.27 -30.02
N LYS A 2 -0.86 -18.57 -30.95
CA LYS A 2 -0.92 -19.77 -31.79
C LYS A 2 0.21 -20.70 -31.38
N LEU A 3 -0.16 -21.89 -30.94
CA LEU A 3 0.78 -22.93 -30.51
C LEU A 3 0.97 -23.94 -31.64
N ASN A 4 2.21 -24.17 -32.03
CA ASN A 4 2.56 -25.25 -32.93
C ASN A 4 2.94 -26.46 -32.09
N MET A 5 2.05 -27.42 -32.00
CA MET A 5 2.27 -28.59 -31.18
C MET A 5 3.04 -29.66 -31.97
N ASP A 6 3.97 -30.34 -31.32
CA ASP A 6 4.60 -31.50 -31.90
C ASP A 6 3.54 -32.56 -32.20
N HIS A 7 3.52 -33.04 -33.46
CA HIS A 7 2.52 -34.00 -33.95
C HIS A 7 1.07 -33.47 -33.98
N ALA A 8 0.86 -32.18 -34.09
CA ALA A 8 -0.46 -31.53 -34.11
C ALA A 8 -1.34 -32.01 -35.31
N ASP A 9 -0.73 -32.51 -36.40
CA ASP A 9 -1.40 -33.15 -37.55
C ASP A 9 -2.17 -34.42 -37.18
N ARG A 10 -1.89 -35.03 -36.01
CA ARG A 10 -2.55 -36.20 -35.47
C ARG A 10 -3.58 -35.92 -34.40
N ILE A 11 -3.74 -34.68 -33.97
CA ILE A 11 -4.75 -34.28 -32.97
C ILE A 11 -6.13 -34.31 -33.65
N LEU A 12 -7.03 -35.11 -33.11
CA LEU A 12 -8.39 -35.17 -33.57
C LEU A 12 -9.32 -34.19 -32.88
N GLN A 13 -9.13 -34.03 -31.57
CA GLN A 13 -10.00 -33.17 -30.75
C GLN A 13 -9.31 -32.76 -29.47
N ILE A 14 -9.47 -31.51 -29.06
CA ILE A 14 -9.13 -31.04 -27.70
C ILE A 14 -10.30 -31.40 -26.78
N CYS A 15 -10.01 -32.20 -25.73
CA CYS A 15 -11.00 -32.67 -24.77
C CYS A 15 -11.12 -31.74 -23.59
N HIS A 16 -9.98 -31.17 -23.14
CA HIS A 16 -9.93 -30.27 -21.99
C HIS A 16 -8.77 -29.31 -22.15
N SER A 17 -8.94 -28.10 -21.60
CA SER A 17 -7.89 -27.10 -21.52
C SER A 17 -7.98 -26.38 -20.18
N GLU A 18 -6.85 -26.24 -19.52
CA GLU A 18 -6.69 -25.53 -18.24
C GLU A 18 -5.50 -24.59 -18.30
N GLY A 19 -5.58 -23.46 -17.62
CA GLY A 19 -4.51 -22.47 -17.59
C GLY A 19 -4.17 -22.03 -16.17
N VAL A 20 -2.90 -21.77 -15.93
CA VAL A 20 -2.40 -21.20 -14.68
C VAL A 20 -1.54 -19.99 -15.00
N VAL A 21 -1.88 -18.83 -14.41
CA VAL A 21 -1.09 -17.62 -14.55
C VAL A 21 -0.01 -17.59 -13.47
N LYS A 22 1.23 -17.42 -13.86
CA LYS A 22 2.38 -17.28 -12.95
C LYS A 22 3.08 -15.94 -13.22
N ILE A 23 3.35 -15.18 -12.17
CA ILE A 23 4.12 -13.95 -12.28
C ILE A 23 5.58 -14.28 -11.98
N ASP A 24 6.45 -13.90 -12.88
CA ASP A 24 7.90 -14.12 -12.77
C ASP A 24 8.58 -12.90 -12.15
N GLU A 25 8.21 -11.67 -12.61
CA GLU A 25 8.82 -10.43 -12.14
C GLU A 25 7.83 -9.27 -12.13
N THR A 26 8.03 -8.37 -11.18
CA THR A 26 7.32 -7.08 -11.13
C THR A 26 8.30 -5.95 -10.86
N GLU A 27 8.22 -4.87 -11.64
CA GLU A 27 9.09 -3.70 -11.50
C GLU A 27 8.26 -2.42 -11.45
N VAL A 28 8.48 -1.60 -10.41
CA VAL A 28 7.85 -0.28 -10.27
C VAL A 28 8.65 0.74 -11.07
N LYS A 29 8.01 1.43 -12.02
CA LYS A 29 8.57 2.53 -12.80
C LYS A 29 7.70 3.78 -12.70
N GLU A 30 8.13 4.87 -13.33
CA GLU A 30 7.40 6.15 -13.30
C GLU A 30 6.01 6.07 -13.95
N ASP A 31 5.84 5.19 -14.93
CA ASP A 31 4.60 4.98 -15.70
C ASP A 31 3.64 3.95 -15.07
N GLY A 32 4.12 3.16 -14.09
CA GLY A 32 3.31 2.16 -13.42
C GLY A 32 4.06 0.93 -12.96
N LEU A 33 3.34 -0.17 -12.79
CA LEU A 33 3.89 -1.48 -12.46
C LEU A 33 4.06 -2.31 -13.74
N HIS A 34 5.29 -2.60 -14.12
CA HIS A 34 5.62 -3.55 -15.16
C HIS A 34 5.53 -4.96 -14.60
N VAL A 35 4.82 -5.81 -15.30
CA VAL A 35 4.56 -7.20 -14.90
C VAL A 35 5.03 -8.12 -16.00
N GLU A 36 5.89 -9.07 -15.67
CA GLU A 36 6.29 -10.17 -16.54
C GLU A 36 5.82 -11.49 -15.95
N GLY A 37 5.33 -12.36 -16.79
CA GLY A 37 4.84 -13.64 -16.35
C GLY A 37 4.55 -14.60 -17.50
N VAL A 38 4.04 -15.77 -17.14
CA VAL A 38 3.67 -16.81 -18.08
C VAL A 38 2.26 -17.33 -17.80
N LEU A 39 1.55 -17.65 -18.88
CA LEU A 39 0.36 -18.49 -18.86
C LEU A 39 0.78 -19.91 -19.20
N GLU A 40 0.75 -20.82 -18.23
CA GLU A 40 0.95 -22.25 -18.43
C GLU A 40 -0.39 -22.86 -18.84
N VAL A 41 -0.43 -23.48 -20.01
CA VAL A 41 -1.63 -24.05 -20.61
C VAL A 41 -1.48 -25.56 -20.67
N SER A 42 -2.33 -26.27 -19.97
CA SER A 42 -2.43 -27.73 -20.03
C SER A 42 -3.54 -28.15 -20.99
N LEU A 43 -3.20 -28.99 -21.96
CA LEU A 43 -4.14 -29.49 -22.96
C LEU A 43 -4.26 -30.99 -22.83
N LEU A 44 -5.49 -31.51 -22.84
CA LEU A 44 -5.81 -32.92 -22.98
C LEU A 44 -6.51 -33.12 -24.32
N TYR A 45 -6.00 -34.02 -25.14
CA TYR A 45 -6.50 -34.20 -26.49
C TYR A 45 -6.50 -35.65 -26.96
N LEU A 46 -7.38 -35.96 -27.94
CA LEU A 46 -7.42 -37.21 -28.65
C LEU A 46 -6.51 -37.16 -29.87
N THR A 47 -5.83 -38.28 -30.12
CA THR A 47 -4.97 -38.43 -31.28
C THR A 47 -5.48 -39.57 -32.21
N ALA A 48 -5.00 -39.55 -33.43
CA ALA A 48 -5.26 -40.64 -34.41
C ALA A 48 -4.37 -41.88 -34.19
N ASP A 49 -3.58 -41.92 -33.13
CA ASP A 49 -2.73 -43.05 -32.79
C ASP A 49 -3.47 -44.04 -31.88
N ASP A 50 -3.84 -45.18 -32.42
CA ASP A 50 -4.57 -46.22 -31.68
C ASP A 50 -3.78 -46.78 -30.48
N SER A 51 -2.46 -46.61 -30.45
CA SER A 51 -1.62 -47.06 -29.33
C SER A 51 -1.63 -46.04 -28.16
N GLN A 52 -1.86 -44.75 -28.44
CA GLN A 52 -1.90 -43.66 -27.47
C GLN A 52 -3.04 -42.69 -27.84
N PRO A 53 -4.29 -43.09 -27.70
CA PRO A 53 -5.44 -42.29 -28.17
C PRO A 53 -5.68 -41.04 -27.37
N ILE A 54 -5.20 -40.96 -26.12
CA ILE A 54 -5.31 -39.80 -25.24
C ILE A 54 -3.91 -39.33 -24.87
N GLN A 55 -3.64 -38.05 -25.10
CA GLN A 55 -2.38 -37.41 -24.76
C GLN A 55 -2.61 -36.06 -24.09
N SER A 56 -1.60 -35.59 -23.39
CA SER A 56 -1.57 -34.26 -22.80
C SER A 56 -0.28 -33.52 -23.13
N SER A 57 -0.36 -32.20 -23.22
CA SER A 57 0.82 -31.35 -23.32
C SER A 57 0.67 -30.16 -22.37
N VAL A 58 1.79 -29.54 -22.02
CA VAL A 58 1.86 -28.30 -21.26
C VAL A 58 2.65 -27.31 -22.09
N GLU A 59 2.02 -26.21 -22.41
CA GLU A 59 2.60 -25.13 -23.19
C GLU A 59 2.74 -23.87 -22.31
N VAL A 60 3.78 -23.08 -22.57
CA VAL A 60 4.06 -21.86 -21.80
C VAL A 60 3.99 -20.64 -22.71
N ILE A 61 3.11 -19.73 -22.40
CA ILE A 61 2.90 -18.51 -23.17
C ILE A 61 3.39 -17.32 -22.31
N PRO A 62 4.53 -16.70 -22.65
CA PRO A 62 4.99 -15.52 -21.93
C PRO A 62 4.12 -14.32 -22.24
N PHE A 63 3.94 -13.46 -21.23
CA PHE A 63 3.30 -12.16 -21.39
C PHE A 63 4.05 -11.10 -20.60
N HIS A 64 3.95 -9.88 -21.07
CA HIS A 64 4.33 -8.72 -20.30
C HIS A 64 3.20 -7.69 -20.38
N TYR A 65 2.99 -6.97 -19.27
CA TYR A 65 1.93 -5.98 -19.19
C TYR A 65 2.33 -4.81 -18.30
N LEU A 66 1.89 -3.60 -18.69
CA LEU A 66 2.02 -2.40 -17.87
C LEU A 66 0.68 -2.10 -17.21
N ILE A 67 0.65 -2.13 -15.88
CA ILE A 67 -0.48 -1.63 -15.10
C ILE A 67 -0.22 -0.15 -14.83
N GLU A 68 -0.96 0.72 -15.52
CA GLU A 68 -0.88 2.15 -15.29
C GLU A 68 -1.34 2.50 -13.87
N ALA A 69 -0.43 3.00 -13.05
CA ALA A 69 -0.68 3.36 -11.66
C ALA A 69 0.04 4.68 -11.33
N PRO A 70 -0.57 5.82 -11.64
CA PRO A 70 0.08 7.11 -11.42
C PRO A 70 0.34 7.37 -9.94
N GLY A 71 1.55 7.84 -9.64
CA GLY A 71 1.96 8.19 -8.27
C GLY A 71 2.63 7.08 -7.48
N ILE A 72 2.79 5.88 -8.03
CA ILE A 72 3.63 4.85 -7.41
C ILE A 72 5.11 5.19 -7.56
N ASN A 73 5.93 4.71 -6.63
CA ASN A 73 7.38 4.90 -6.63
C ASN A 73 8.05 3.71 -5.91
N GLU A 74 9.37 3.71 -5.85
CA GLU A 74 10.16 2.63 -5.23
C GLU A 74 9.80 2.33 -3.75
N LYS A 75 9.15 3.26 -3.05
CA LYS A 75 8.69 3.06 -1.66
C LYS A 75 7.29 2.47 -1.58
N THR A 76 6.59 2.39 -2.71
CA THR A 76 5.24 1.86 -2.77
C THR A 76 5.27 0.34 -2.62
N ILE A 77 4.48 -0.17 -1.69
CA ILE A 77 4.31 -1.62 -1.52
C ILE A 77 3.22 -2.06 -2.48
N CYS A 78 3.60 -2.83 -3.49
CA CYS A 78 2.68 -3.37 -4.48
C CYS A 78 2.36 -4.83 -4.16
N GLN A 79 1.08 -5.14 -4.07
CA GLN A 79 0.59 -6.52 -3.97
C GLN A 79 -0.23 -6.81 -5.23
N LEU A 80 0.26 -7.76 -6.04
CA LEU A 80 -0.37 -8.19 -7.27
C LEU A 80 -1.00 -9.56 -7.09
N VAL A 81 -2.27 -9.69 -7.50
CA VAL A 81 -3.00 -10.97 -7.51
C VAL A 81 -3.39 -11.28 -8.95
N PRO A 82 -2.74 -12.25 -9.60
CA PRO A 82 -3.13 -12.68 -10.93
C PRO A 82 -4.32 -13.63 -10.88
N GLY A 83 -5.17 -13.53 -11.88
CA GLY A 83 -6.31 -14.43 -12.08
C GLY A 83 -6.49 -14.77 -13.55
N LEU A 84 -7.00 -15.97 -13.84
CA LEU A 84 -7.46 -16.37 -15.17
C LEU A 84 -8.97 -16.33 -15.20
N GLU A 85 -9.56 -15.35 -15.91
CA GLU A 85 -11.01 -15.19 -16.00
C GLU A 85 -11.63 -16.13 -17.03
N GLN A 86 -10.98 -16.25 -18.18
CA GLN A 86 -11.47 -17.06 -19.29
C GLN A 86 -10.32 -17.64 -20.09
N MET A 87 -10.47 -18.89 -20.50
CA MET A 87 -9.56 -19.52 -21.45
C MET A 87 -10.33 -20.42 -22.42
N SER A 88 -9.89 -20.45 -23.66
CA SER A 88 -10.34 -21.41 -24.67
C SER A 88 -9.17 -21.83 -25.54
N ALA A 89 -9.15 -23.09 -25.93
CA ALA A 89 -8.21 -23.65 -26.87
C ALA A 89 -8.96 -24.31 -28.04
N VAL A 90 -8.68 -23.88 -29.27
CA VAL A 90 -9.39 -24.33 -30.47
C VAL A 90 -8.39 -24.81 -31.50
N MET A 91 -8.69 -25.94 -32.11
CA MET A 91 -7.94 -26.47 -33.28
C MET A 91 -8.13 -25.54 -34.47
N MET A 92 -7.03 -25.07 -35.01
CA MET A 92 -6.97 -24.39 -36.30
C MET A 92 -6.46 -25.38 -37.35
N GLY A 93 -6.78 -25.22 -38.61
CA GLY A 93 -6.28 -26.12 -39.65
C GLY A 93 -4.74 -26.20 -39.69
N GLY A 94 -4.21 -27.37 -40.06
CA GLY A 94 -2.75 -27.55 -40.19
C GLY A 94 -1.99 -27.82 -38.89
N GLY A 95 -2.65 -28.35 -37.88
CA GLY A 95 -1.97 -28.79 -36.67
C GLY A 95 -1.65 -27.69 -35.65
N THR A 96 -2.25 -26.55 -35.80
CA THR A 96 -2.08 -25.40 -34.89
C THR A 96 -3.24 -25.35 -33.91
N VAL A 97 -2.96 -25.09 -32.65
CA VAL A 97 -3.94 -24.78 -31.60
C VAL A 97 -3.91 -23.27 -31.28
N GLU A 98 -5.04 -22.62 -31.44
CA GLU A 98 -5.21 -21.23 -31.02
C GLU A 98 -5.69 -21.19 -29.56
N VAL A 99 -4.91 -20.53 -28.68
CA VAL A 99 -5.29 -20.30 -27.30
C VAL A 99 -5.69 -18.84 -27.14
N LYS A 100 -6.88 -18.60 -26.58
CA LYS A 100 -7.37 -17.28 -26.18
C LYS A 100 -7.59 -17.31 -24.67
N ALA A 101 -7.01 -16.34 -23.98
CA ALA A 101 -7.13 -16.20 -22.53
C ALA A 101 -7.35 -14.75 -22.14
N THR A 102 -8.14 -14.53 -21.11
CA THR A 102 -8.27 -13.24 -20.42
C THR A 102 -7.67 -13.37 -19.04
N ILE A 103 -6.60 -12.62 -18.80
CA ILE A 103 -5.88 -12.58 -17.53
C ILE A 103 -6.31 -11.32 -16.78
N ALA A 104 -6.74 -11.45 -15.53
CA ALA A 104 -6.96 -10.37 -14.61
C ALA A 104 -5.70 -10.15 -13.77
N LEU A 105 -5.33 -8.90 -13.59
CA LEU A 105 -4.20 -8.48 -12.75
C LEU A 105 -4.71 -7.44 -11.74
N ASP A 106 -5.05 -7.89 -10.54
CA ASP A 106 -5.53 -7.02 -9.47
C ASP A 106 -4.35 -6.45 -8.69
N LEU A 107 -4.13 -5.14 -8.74
CA LEU A 107 -3.06 -4.43 -8.07
C LEU A 107 -3.58 -3.65 -6.86
N LEU A 108 -3.03 -3.94 -5.69
CA LEU A 108 -3.14 -3.10 -4.50
C LEU A 108 -1.81 -2.38 -4.28
N ALA A 109 -1.80 -1.05 -4.42
CA ALA A 109 -0.63 -0.21 -4.18
C ALA A 109 -0.80 0.56 -2.86
N LEU A 110 0.12 0.35 -1.90
CA LEU A 110 0.12 0.97 -0.58
C LEU A 110 1.33 1.90 -0.46
N GLN A 111 1.07 3.18 -0.20
CA GLN A 111 2.12 4.15 0.03
C GLN A 111 2.34 4.34 1.53
N PRO A 112 3.53 4.00 2.07
CA PRO A 112 3.81 4.19 3.49
C PRO A 112 3.89 5.68 3.83
N VAL A 113 3.12 6.11 4.81
CA VAL A 113 3.15 7.46 5.36
C VAL A 113 3.73 7.39 6.77
N CYS A 114 4.73 8.23 7.05
CA CYS A 114 5.34 8.33 8.37
C CYS A 114 4.96 9.67 9.00
N GLU A 115 4.28 9.60 10.14
CA GLU A 115 3.90 10.76 10.93
C GLU A 115 4.56 10.71 12.31
N GLN A 116 4.89 11.90 12.83
CA GLN A 116 5.39 12.01 14.21
C GLN A 116 4.19 12.05 15.16
N VAL A 117 4.12 11.08 16.04
CA VAL A 117 3.06 11.00 17.05
C VAL A 117 3.64 11.06 18.44
N ILE A 118 2.89 11.66 19.41
CA ILE A 118 3.24 11.61 20.81
C ILE A 118 3.03 10.17 21.31
N LYS A 119 4.13 9.48 21.63
CA LYS A 119 4.11 8.09 22.08
C LYS A 119 4.01 7.96 23.59
N ASN A 120 4.56 8.93 24.32
CA ASN A 120 4.54 8.94 25.77
C ASN A 120 4.61 10.37 26.30
N VAL A 121 4.00 10.61 27.46
CA VAL A 121 4.07 11.85 28.22
C VAL A 121 4.59 11.50 29.62
N SER A 122 5.63 12.17 30.06
CA SER A 122 6.17 12.02 31.42
C SER A 122 6.21 13.38 32.12
N GLU A 123 5.92 13.38 33.42
CA GLU A 123 6.09 14.56 34.25
C GLU A 123 7.60 14.78 34.49
N ALA A 124 8.06 15.99 34.31
CA ALA A 124 9.42 16.39 34.63
C ALA A 124 9.39 17.55 35.67
N PRO A 125 10.36 17.61 36.60
CA PRO A 125 10.48 18.75 37.49
C PRO A 125 10.60 20.04 36.70
N MET A 126 9.89 21.06 37.12
CA MET A 126 9.91 22.36 36.45
C MET A 126 11.31 22.98 36.54
N ASP A 127 11.91 23.25 35.40
CA ASP A 127 13.17 23.98 35.31
C ASP A 127 12.88 25.50 35.44
N LEU A 128 13.14 26.03 36.65
CA LEU A 128 12.90 27.44 36.96
C LEU A 128 13.74 28.39 36.06
N LYS A 129 14.94 27.98 35.63
CA LYS A 129 15.74 28.79 34.70
C LYS A 129 15.11 28.87 33.32
N LYS A 130 14.53 27.77 32.85
CA LYS A 130 13.82 27.74 31.59
C LYS A 130 12.50 28.54 31.66
N LEU A 131 11.80 28.48 32.80
CA LEU A 131 10.61 29.27 33.06
C LEU A 131 10.93 30.78 33.06
N GLN A 132 12.11 31.16 33.55
CA GLN A 132 12.58 32.54 33.53
C GLN A 132 12.82 33.09 32.11
N GLN A 133 13.13 32.23 31.17
CA GLN A 133 13.36 32.57 29.75
C GLN A 133 12.10 32.56 28.88
N MET A 134 10.96 32.07 29.42
CA MET A 134 9.70 32.03 28.67
C MET A 134 9.06 33.42 28.57
N PRO A 135 8.22 33.69 27.54
CA PRO A 135 7.55 34.96 27.33
C PRO A 135 6.80 35.43 28.57
N GLY A 136 6.90 36.71 28.85
CA GLY A 136 6.51 37.33 30.11
C GLY A 136 5.02 37.53 30.34
N ILE A 137 4.11 36.95 29.56
CA ILE A 137 2.65 37.13 29.77
C ILE A 137 2.03 35.78 30.10
N VAL A 138 1.43 35.64 31.28
CA VAL A 138 0.77 34.42 31.72
C VAL A 138 -0.65 34.75 32.19
N GLY A 139 -1.65 34.09 31.67
CA GLY A 139 -3.01 34.11 32.20
C GLY A 139 -3.07 33.25 33.47
N TYR A 140 -3.46 33.82 34.59
CA TYR A 140 -3.57 33.11 35.87
C TYR A 140 -4.98 33.25 36.45
N ILE A 141 -5.49 32.15 37.01
CA ILE A 141 -6.74 32.14 37.79
C ILE A 141 -6.38 31.99 39.25
N VAL A 142 -6.74 32.97 40.07
CA VAL A 142 -6.47 33.00 41.52
C VAL A 142 -7.09 31.79 42.20
N GLN A 143 -6.29 31.01 42.93
CA GLN A 143 -6.73 29.85 43.66
C GLN A 143 -7.02 30.15 45.13
N PRO A 144 -7.92 29.38 45.78
CA PRO A 144 -8.09 29.50 47.24
C PRO A 144 -6.79 29.10 47.95
N GLY A 145 -6.23 30.03 48.74
CA GLY A 145 -4.99 29.80 49.47
C GLY A 145 -3.75 30.47 48.85
N ASP A 146 -3.88 31.12 47.69
CA ASP A 146 -2.82 31.96 47.14
C ASP A 146 -2.51 33.15 48.05
N SER A 147 -1.23 33.47 48.20
CA SER A 147 -0.81 34.69 48.86
C SER A 147 -1.02 35.86 47.93
N LEU A 148 -2.07 36.63 48.19
CA LEU A 148 -2.40 37.84 47.42
C LEU A 148 -1.25 38.85 47.43
N GLU A 149 -0.56 38.96 48.59
CA GLU A 149 0.58 39.83 48.75
C GLU A 149 1.75 39.46 47.80
N THR A 150 1.99 38.17 47.63
CA THR A 150 3.00 37.68 46.68
C THR A 150 2.61 37.99 45.25
N ILE A 151 1.34 37.76 44.87
CA ILE A 151 0.83 38.07 43.53
C ILE A 151 0.91 39.57 43.24
N MET A 152 0.49 40.38 44.18
CA MET A 152 0.50 41.86 44.06
C MET A 152 1.93 42.41 43.94
N THR A 153 2.84 41.96 44.81
CA THR A 153 4.24 42.42 44.83
C THR A 153 4.97 42.04 43.55
N THR A 154 4.77 40.82 43.06
CA THR A 154 5.42 40.32 41.83
C THR A 154 4.93 41.04 40.56
N ASN A 155 3.71 41.53 40.56
CA ASN A 155 3.09 42.14 39.38
C ASN A 155 2.83 43.67 39.51
N GLY A 156 3.34 44.31 40.57
CA GLY A 156 3.18 45.77 40.79
C GLY A 156 1.71 46.20 40.93
N LEU A 157 0.83 45.33 41.39
CA LEU A 157 -0.59 45.63 41.59
C LEU A 157 -0.81 46.33 42.91
N THR A 158 -1.55 47.44 42.92
CA THR A 158 -1.81 48.25 44.12
C THR A 158 -3.22 48.07 44.70
N ASP A 159 -4.06 47.23 44.09
CA ASP A 159 -5.46 47.10 44.51
C ASP A 159 -5.71 45.79 45.27
N SER A 160 -6.32 45.92 46.47
CA SER A 160 -6.51 44.83 47.44
C SER A 160 -7.79 43.98 47.21
N LEU A 161 -8.42 44.07 46.07
CA LEU A 161 -9.73 43.47 45.79
C LEU A 161 -9.67 42.15 45.00
N ILE A 162 -8.51 41.51 44.91
CA ILE A 162 -8.35 40.23 44.21
C ILE A 162 -8.96 39.10 45.03
N LYS A 163 -9.85 38.30 44.40
CA LYS A 163 -10.56 37.18 45.04
C LYS A 163 -10.27 35.86 44.31
N PRO A 164 -10.33 34.71 45.00
CA PRO A 164 -10.28 33.43 44.35
C PRO A 164 -11.28 33.31 43.20
N GLY A 165 -10.84 32.87 42.02
CA GLY A 165 -11.60 32.82 40.78
C GLY A 165 -11.37 34.00 39.84
N ASP A 166 -10.72 35.10 40.27
CA ASP A 166 -10.40 36.22 39.41
C ASP A 166 -9.36 35.79 38.34
N ARG A 167 -9.50 36.36 37.16
CA ARG A 167 -8.59 36.13 36.04
C ARG A 167 -7.60 37.28 35.94
N LEU A 168 -6.33 36.97 36.14
CA LEU A 168 -5.25 37.94 36.07
C LEU A 168 -4.40 37.70 34.81
N LEU A 169 -3.92 38.79 34.24
CA LEU A 169 -2.87 38.76 33.25
C LEU A 169 -1.57 39.17 33.91
N LEU A 170 -0.72 38.21 34.19
CA LEU A 170 0.56 38.44 34.84
C LEU A 170 1.60 38.79 33.78
N VAL A 171 2.19 39.95 33.86
CA VAL A 171 3.29 40.37 32.99
C VAL A 171 4.58 40.28 33.80
N LYS A 172 5.49 39.47 33.34
CA LYS A 172 6.82 39.31 33.93
C LYS A 172 7.77 40.31 33.31
N GLU A 173 8.32 41.19 34.11
CA GLU A 173 9.41 42.06 33.64
C GLU A 173 10.64 41.22 33.35
N MET A 174 11.15 41.37 32.15
CA MET A 174 12.44 40.76 31.77
C MET A 174 13.54 41.61 32.41
N SER A 175 14.17 41.05 33.43
CA SER A 175 15.40 41.60 34.02
C SER A 175 16.63 41.10 33.27
#